data_51de20d008534527625624e9348786c2
#
_entry.id   51de20d008534527625624e9348786c2
#
_cell.length_a   1.000
_cell.length_b   1.000
_cell.length_c   1.000
_cell.angle_alpha   90.00
_cell.angle_beta   90.00
_cell.angle_gamma   90.00
#
_symmetry.space_group_name_H-M   'P 1'
#
loop_
_entity.id
_entity.type
_entity.pdbx_description
1 polymer ?
#
loop_
_entity_poly.entity_id
_entity_poly.type
_entity_poly.pdbx_seq_one_letter_code
_entity_poly.pdbx_strand_id
1 'polypeptide(L)'
;NDLDYLPKNLTNRVHTSSGYSSYLKIAEGCSKHCTYCIIPKLRGNYRSVPMEELLVEAEQLSKEGTKELIVIAQETTVYGVDLYGEKRLPKLLHELCKIDGIEWIRLLYCYPEEITEELVQTIKTEKKICHYLDLPIQHCNDDILKRMGRKTTQADLREKISMLRKEIPDIALRTTLISGFPGETNENHEECVDFVANMKFERLGVFPYSSEEGTPAAEYDRQLPDKIKQEWADEIMQTEQNVIFAQNEEMIGRKLSVIVDGYLPEDGVYVGRTYRDAPEIDGCLFFEAPYEIISGTILPVLVTDASGYDLIGEILPEEDD
;
A
#
# COMPACT_ATOMS: atom_id res chain seq x y z
N ASN A 1 1.72 -6.77 -30.07
CA ASN A 1 0.88 -6.78 -28.86
C ASN A 1 0.04 -5.53 -28.90
N ASP A 2 -1.29 -5.72 -28.77
CA ASP A 2 -2.23 -4.61 -28.67
C ASP A 2 -2.17 -4.08 -27.23
N LEU A 3 -1.53 -2.92 -27.05
CA LEU A 3 -1.39 -2.28 -25.72
C LEU A 3 -2.72 -1.68 -25.23
N ASP A 4 -3.75 -1.64 -26.09
CA ASP A 4 -5.08 -1.13 -25.73
C ASP A 4 -6.03 -2.24 -25.25
N TYR A 5 -5.56 -3.48 -25.19
CA TYR A 5 -6.35 -4.61 -24.73
C TYR A 5 -6.61 -4.53 -23.21
N LEU A 6 -7.89 -4.63 -22.82
CA LEU A 6 -8.32 -4.95 -21.47
C LEU A 6 -8.91 -6.38 -21.49
N PRO A 7 -8.53 -7.25 -20.54
CA PRO A 7 -9.15 -8.54 -20.41
C PRO A 7 -10.66 -8.40 -20.21
N LYS A 8 -11.46 -9.07 -21.05
CA LYS A 8 -12.91 -9.19 -20.85
C LYS A 8 -13.21 -10.50 -20.13
N ASN A 9 -14.20 -10.51 -19.24
CA ASN A 9 -14.64 -11.67 -18.45
C ASN A 9 -13.68 -12.05 -17.31
N LEU A 10 -13.65 -11.22 -16.30
CA LEU A 10 -12.88 -11.44 -15.07
C LEU A 10 -13.53 -12.50 -14.14
N THR A 11 -14.76 -12.97 -14.46
CA THR A 11 -15.54 -13.92 -13.65
C THR A 11 -15.06 -15.37 -13.69
N ASN A 12 -14.14 -15.73 -14.60
CA ASN A 12 -13.56 -17.10 -14.70
C ASN A 12 -12.12 -17.14 -14.19
N ARG A 13 -11.81 -16.34 -13.22
CA ARG A 13 -10.48 -16.26 -12.62
C ARG A 13 -10.20 -17.49 -11.75
N VAL A 14 -9.04 -18.12 -11.94
CA VAL A 14 -8.54 -19.14 -11.02
C VAL A 14 -7.84 -18.43 -9.85
N HIS A 15 -8.34 -18.64 -8.63
CA HIS A 15 -7.71 -18.14 -7.43
C HIS A 15 -6.45 -18.93 -7.12
N THR A 16 -5.31 -18.23 -7.05
CA THR A 16 -4.01 -18.77 -6.62
C THR A 16 -3.57 -18.23 -5.27
N SER A 17 -4.34 -17.32 -4.69
CA SER A 17 -4.12 -16.75 -3.37
C SER A 17 -4.84 -17.54 -2.26
N SER A 18 -4.68 -17.11 -1.02
CA SER A 18 -5.20 -17.73 0.20
C SER A 18 -6.74 -17.98 0.26
N GLY A 19 -7.50 -17.54 -0.75
CA GLY A 19 -8.95 -17.70 -0.81
C GLY A 19 -9.75 -16.63 -0.05
N TYR A 20 -9.27 -16.14 1.08
CA TYR A 20 -9.92 -15.09 1.88
C TYR A 20 -9.41 -13.67 1.56
N SER A 21 -8.31 -13.54 0.85
CA SER A 21 -7.74 -12.27 0.40
C SER A 21 -7.53 -12.27 -1.11
N SER A 22 -8.03 -11.27 -1.82
CA SER A 22 -7.99 -11.24 -3.28
C SER A 22 -7.70 -9.86 -3.82
N TYR A 23 -6.92 -9.79 -4.90
CA TYR A 23 -6.64 -8.55 -5.60
C TYR A 23 -7.74 -8.22 -6.62
N LEU A 24 -8.26 -7.00 -6.57
CA LEU A 24 -9.16 -6.43 -7.58
C LEU A 24 -8.39 -5.40 -8.41
N LYS A 25 -8.09 -5.74 -9.65
CA LYS A 25 -7.37 -4.86 -10.57
C LYS A 25 -8.34 -3.93 -11.29
N ILE A 26 -8.37 -2.66 -10.91
CA ILE A 26 -9.34 -1.68 -11.39
C ILE A 26 -8.94 -0.94 -12.67
N ALA A 27 -7.67 -1.02 -13.06
CA ALA A 27 -7.17 -0.41 -14.29
C ALA A 27 -5.88 -1.09 -14.78
N GLU A 28 -5.52 -0.83 -16.05
CA GLU A 28 -4.29 -1.27 -16.69
C GLU A 28 -3.55 -0.10 -17.30
N GLY A 29 -2.22 -0.16 -17.29
CA GLY A 29 -1.35 0.90 -17.84
C GLY A 29 -1.22 2.11 -16.94
N CYS A 30 -0.41 3.09 -17.37
CA CYS A 30 -0.16 4.32 -16.62
C CYS A 30 0.19 5.45 -17.57
N SER A 31 -0.45 6.61 -17.40
CA SER A 31 -0.19 7.83 -18.17
C SER A 31 0.71 8.84 -17.41
N LYS A 32 1.28 8.45 -16.27
CA LYS A 32 2.37 9.17 -15.61
C LYS A 32 3.67 8.84 -16.33
N HIS A 33 4.45 9.81 -16.65
CA HIS A 33 5.71 9.63 -17.38
C HIS A 33 6.90 9.80 -16.43
N CYS A 34 6.91 9.04 -15.32
CA CYS A 34 8.04 9.00 -14.41
C CYS A 34 9.29 8.50 -15.16
N THR A 35 10.40 9.22 -15.03
CA THR A 35 11.58 9.03 -15.88
C THR A 35 12.30 7.70 -15.67
N TYR A 36 12.10 7.06 -14.52
CA TYR A 36 12.65 5.74 -14.17
C TYR A 36 11.76 4.56 -14.57
N CYS A 37 10.53 4.82 -15.06
CA CYS A 37 9.51 3.80 -15.18
C CYS A 37 9.25 3.37 -16.62
N ILE A 38 9.33 2.07 -16.88
CA ILE A 38 9.08 1.46 -18.21
C ILE A 38 7.61 1.10 -18.44
N ILE A 39 6.76 1.16 -17.41
CA ILE A 39 5.36 0.72 -17.46
C ILE A 39 4.57 1.32 -18.63
N PRO A 40 4.63 2.64 -18.94
CA PRO A 40 3.89 3.18 -20.08
C PRO A 40 4.25 2.51 -21.43
N LYS A 41 5.49 2.05 -21.58
CA LYS A 41 5.91 1.33 -22.79
C LYS A 41 5.48 -0.12 -22.82
N LEU A 42 5.39 -0.77 -21.65
CA LEU A 42 5.02 -2.19 -21.55
C LEU A 42 3.53 -2.42 -21.47
N ARG A 43 2.80 -1.53 -20.79
CA ARG A 43 1.37 -1.66 -20.48
C ARG A 43 0.48 -0.65 -21.19
N GLY A 44 1.08 0.36 -21.88
CA GLY A 44 0.35 1.42 -22.56
C GLY A 44 -0.24 2.48 -21.62
N ASN A 45 -1.12 3.30 -22.19
CA ASN A 45 -1.81 4.34 -21.46
C ASN A 45 -2.77 3.76 -20.43
N TYR A 46 -3.12 4.59 -19.44
CA TYR A 46 -4.07 4.24 -18.40
C TYR A 46 -5.45 3.90 -18.98
N ARG A 47 -6.01 2.77 -18.56
CA ARG A 47 -7.34 2.29 -18.98
C ARG A 47 -8.06 1.68 -17.79
N SER A 48 -9.14 2.33 -17.36
CA SER A 48 -10.01 1.86 -16.28
C SER A 48 -10.87 0.67 -16.75
N VAL A 49 -11.11 -0.26 -15.85
CA VAL A 49 -12.16 -1.27 -16.02
C VAL A 49 -13.50 -0.63 -15.67
N PRO A 50 -14.59 -0.86 -16.45
CA PRO A 50 -15.92 -0.34 -16.11
C PRO A 50 -16.35 -0.74 -14.70
N MET A 51 -16.98 0.20 -13.96
CA MET A 51 -17.36 -0.02 -12.56
C MET A 51 -18.30 -1.22 -12.41
N GLU A 52 -19.22 -1.39 -13.32
CA GLU A 52 -20.19 -2.49 -13.30
C GLU A 52 -19.51 -3.86 -13.41
N GLU A 53 -18.43 -3.97 -14.20
CA GLU A 53 -17.65 -5.19 -14.34
C GLU A 53 -16.87 -5.48 -13.05
N LEU A 54 -16.30 -4.45 -12.41
CA LEU A 54 -15.58 -4.59 -11.14
C LEU A 54 -16.50 -5.04 -9.99
N LEU A 55 -17.73 -4.51 -9.95
CA LEU A 55 -18.71 -4.91 -8.93
C LEU A 55 -19.12 -6.37 -9.11
N VAL A 56 -19.36 -6.82 -10.36
CA VAL A 56 -19.65 -8.24 -10.64
C VAL A 56 -18.48 -9.14 -10.23
N GLU A 57 -17.23 -8.75 -10.53
CA GLU A 57 -16.04 -9.51 -10.10
C GLU A 57 -15.95 -9.56 -8.59
N ALA A 58 -16.10 -8.42 -7.90
CA ALA A 58 -16.02 -8.35 -6.44
C ALA A 58 -17.11 -9.17 -5.73
N GLU A 59 -18.35 -9.17 -6.26
CA GLU A 59 -19.42 -10.04 -5.77
C GLU A 59 -19.10 -11.53 -5.96
N GLN A 60 -18.49 -11.90 -7.08
CA GLN A 60 -18.07 -13.29 -7.32
C GLN A 60 -16.97 -13.69 -6.34
N LEU A 61 -15.96 -12.83 -6.13
CA LEU A 61 -14.88 -13.04 -5.15
C LEU A 61 -15.45 -13.24 -3.75
N SER A 62 -16.41 -12.42 -3.35
CA SER A 62 -17.09 -12.55 -2.05
C SER A 62 -17.80 -13.91 -1.91
N LYS A 63 -18.56 -14.35 -2.92
CA LYS A 63 -19.23 -15.66 -2.94
C LYS A 63 -18.25 -16.84 -2.85
N GLU A 64 -17.02 -16.64 -3.33
CA GLU A 64 -15.93 -17.62 -3.26
C GLU A 64 -15.16 -17.58 -1.93
N GLY A 65 -15.53 -16.69 -0.99
CA GLY A 65 -14.99 -16.62 0.37
C GLY A 65 -14.00 -15.49 0.63
N THR A 66 -13.79 -14.58 -0.34
CA THR A 66 -12.92 -13.41 -0.12
C THR A 66 -13.49 -12.51 0.97
N LYS A 67 -12.67 -12.21 1.98
CA LYS A 67 -12.95 -11.29 3.09
C LYS A 67 -12.22 -9.97 2.92
N GLU A 68 -10.98 -10.01 2.45
CA GLU A 68 -10.17 -8.83 2.16
C GLU A 68 -10.05 -8.62 0.65
N LEU A 69 -10.48 -7.45 0.17
CA LEU A 69 -10.35 -7.03 -1.22
C LEU A 69 -9.24 -5.98 -1.34
N ILE A 70 -8.20 -6.29 -2.10
CA ILE A 70 -7.05 -5.41 -2.31
C ILE A 70 -7.20 -4.75 -3.67
N VAL A 71 -7.51 -3.46 -3.66
CA VAL A 71 -7.74 -2.66 -4.87
C VAL A 71 -6.40 -2.18 -5.41
N ILE A 72 -6.08 -2.58 -6.65
CA ILE A 72 -4.81 -2.30 -7.31
C ILE A 72 -4.97 -1.76 -8.74
N ALA A 73 -3.99 -0.95 -9.13
CA ALA A 73 -3.66 -0.59 -10.51
C ALA A 73 -2.19 -0.15 -10.54
N GLN A 74 -1.66 0.24 -11.71
CA GLN A 74 -0.37 0.96 -11.74
C GLN A 74 -0.47 2.37 -11.15
N GLU A 75 -1.68 2.91 -11.12
CA GLU A 75 -2.10 4.15 -10.46
C GLU A 75 -3.59 4.01 -10.09
N THR A 76 -3.92 3.95 -8.81
CA THR A 76 -5.29 3.71 -8.34
C THR A 76 -6.12 4.98 -8.29
N THR A 77 -5.49 6.10 -7.94
CA THR A 77 -6.16 7.35 -7.56
C THR A 77 -6.83 8.09 -8.71
N VAL A 78 -6.45 7.80 -9.97
CA VAL A 78 -7.07 8.41 -11.18
C VAL A 78 -8.15 7.54 -11.81
N TYR A 79 -8.59 6.48 -11.12
CA TYR A 79 -9.62 5.59 -11.63
C TYR A 79 -10.85 6.36 -12.15
N GLY A 80 -11.25 6.03 -13.37
CA GLY A 80 -12.44 6.56 -14.00
C GLY A 80 -12.24 7.79 -14.89
N VAL A 81 -11.08 8.47 -14.81
CA VAL A 81 -10.85 9.70 -15.57
C VAL A 81 -10.96 9.46 -17.08
N ASP A 82 -10.44 8.34 -17.59
CA ASP A 82 -10.48 7.96 -19.00
C ASP A 82 -11.87 7.53 -19.47
N LEU A 83 -12.67 6.87 -18.64
CA LEU A 83 -13.99 6.36 -18.98
C LEU A 83 -15.11 7.38 -18.74
N TYR A 84 -15.02 8.16 -17.64
CA TYR A 84 -16.12 8.99 -17.16
C TYR A 84 -15.79 10.48 -17.17
N GLY A 85 -14.54 10.86 -17.51
CA GLY A 85 -14.07 12.25 -17.50
C GLY A 85 -13.79 12.82 -16.10
N GLU A 86 -13.91 12.01 -15.04
CA GLU A 86 -13.70 12.41 -13.64
C GLU A 86 -13.17 11.26 -12.82
N LYS A 87 -12.53 11.56 -11.68
CA LYS A 87 -12.08 10.54 -10.72
C LYS A 87 -13.29 9.88 -10.06
N ARG A 88 -13.34 8.55 -10.11
CA ARG A 88 -14.46 7.76 -9.58
C ARG A 88 -14.04 6.73 -8.53
N LEU A 89 -12.80 6.78 -8.06
CA LEU A 89 -12.35 5.87 -7.00
C LEU A 89 -13.21 5.95 -5.73
N PRO A 90 -13.56 7.14 -5.18
CA PRO A 90 -14.43 7.22 -4.01
C PRO A 90 -15.79 6.53 -4.22
N LYS A 91 -16.39 6.74 -5.39
CA LYS A 91 -17.67 6.11 -5.74
C LYS A 91 -17.54 4.59 -5.86
N LEU A 92 -16.49 4.09 -6.52
CA LEU A 92 -16.22 2.66 -6.63
C LEU A 92 -16.08 2.03 -5.23
N LEU A 93 -15.29 2.64 -4.36
CA LEU A 93 -15.09 2.16 -2.99
C LEU A 93 -16.38 2.10 -2.19
N HIS A 94 -17.22 3.13 -2.30
CA HIS A 94 -18.54 3.15 -1.66
C HIS A 94 -19.43 2.00 -2.15
N GLU A 95 -19.45 1.69 -3.46
CA GLU A 95 -20.22 0.57 -3.99
C GLU A 95 -19.62 -0.79 -3.56
N LEU A 96 -18.30 -0.93 -3.54
CA LEU A 96 -17.62 -2.15 -3.04
C LEU A 96 -17.93 -2.41 -1.55
N CYS A 97 -18.07 -1.36 -0.74
CA CYS A 97 -18.43 -1.49 0.68
C CYS A 97 -19.83 -2.08 0.90
N LYS A 98 -20.72 -2.01 -0.09
CA LYS A 98 -22.08 -2.60 -0.01
C LYS A 98 -22.09 -4.10 -0.23
N ILE A 99 -21.04 -4.69 -0.73
CA ILE A 99 -20.97 -6.12 -1.03
C ILE A 99 -20.91 -6.89 0.30
N ASP A 100 -21.88 -7.78 0.49
CA ASP A 100 -21.89 -8.67 1.64
C ASP A 100 -20.72 -9.66 1.58
N GLY A 101 -20.15 -10.00 2.73
CA GLY A 101 -19.02 -10.94 2.84
C GLY A 101 -17.65 -10.31 2.68
N ILE A 102 -17.51 -9.16 2.01
CA ILE A 102 -16.28 -8.36 2.07
C ILE A 102 -16.25 -7.60 3.41
N GLU A 103 -15.19 -7.80 4.17
CA GLU A 103 -14.98 -7.19 5.47
C GLU A 103 -13.93 -6.07 5.43
N TRP A 104 -12.88 -6.24 4.60
CA TRP A 104 -11.80 -5.28 4.41
C TRP A 104 -11.61 -4.91 2.95
N ILE A 105 -11.37 -3.63 2.71
CA ILE A 105 -10.96 -3.07 1.41
C ILE A 105 -9.67 -2.28 1.63
N ARG A 106 -8.60 -2.69 0.96
CA ARG A 106 -7.27 -2.08 1.05
C ARG A 106 -6.90 -1.40 -0.25
N LEU A 107 -6.28 -0.21 -0.17
CA LEU A 107 -5.82 0.55 -1.33
C LEU A 107 -4.31 0.49 -1.45
N LEU A 108 -3.81 0.10 -2.63
CA LEU A 108 -2.39 0.16 -2.98
C LEU A 108 -2.17 1.08 -4.19
N TYR A 109 -0.94 1.55 -4.36
CA TYR A 109 -0.46 2.35 -5.50
C TYR A 109 -1.20 3.68 -5.69
N CYS A 110 -1.31 4.47 -4.63
CA CYS A 110 -1.90 5.79 -4.65
C CYS A 110 -0.83 6.88 -4.89
N TYR A 111 -1.12 7.84 -5.76
CA TYR A 111 -0.23 8.98 -5.97
C TYR A 111 -0.60 10.12 -5.02
N PRO A 112 0.36 10.70 -4.26
CA PRO A 112 0.09 11.76 -3.29
C PRO A 112 -0.64 12.96 -3.88
N GLU A 113 -0.23 13.42 -5.07
CA GLU A 113 -0.85 14.55 -5.78
C GLU A 113 -2.29 14.32 -6.24
N GLU A 114 -2.70 13.06 -6.32
CA GLU A 114 -4.04 12.69 -6.80
C GLU A 114 -5.05 12.45 -5.67
N ILE A 115 -4.61 12.45 -4.41
CA ILE A 115 -5.48 12.29 -3.24
C ILE A 115 -6.40 13.49 -3.09
N THR A 116 -7.72 13.26 -3.20
CA THR A 116 -8.77 14.26 -3.07
C THR A 116 -9.39 14.24 -1.66
N GLU A 117 -10.02 15.35 -1.27
CA GLU A 117 -10.79 15.42 -0.01
C GLU A 117 -11.90 14.36 0.01
N GLU A 118 -12.58 14.14 -1.12
CA GLU A 118 -13.63 13.12 -1.24
C GLU A 118 -13.08 11.71 -0.96
N LEU A 119 -11.88 11.36 -1.49
CA LEU A 119 -11.25 10.07 -1.18
C LEU A 119 -10.92 9.95 0.30
N VAL A 120 -10.38 11.00 0.91
CA VAL A 120 -10.07 11.01 2.36
C VAL A 120 -11.33 10.82 3.19
N GLN A 121 -12.43 11.52 2.87
CA GLN A 121 -13.69 11.36 3.57
C GLN A 121 -14.29 9.95 3.36
N THR A 122 -14.16 9.38 2.18
CA THR A 122 -14.60 8.00 1.90
C THR A 122 -13.84 7.00 2.77
N ILE A 123 -12.51 7.09 2.82
CA ILE A 123 -11.68 6.21 3.67
C ILE A 123 -12.06 6.38 5.15
N LYS A 124 -12.26 7.61 5.61
CA LYS A 124 -12.60 7.94 6.99
C LYS A 124 -13.97 7.39 7.43
N THR A 125 -14.95 7.37 6.54
CA THR A 125 -16.35 7.09 6.90
C THR A 125 -16.79 5.65 6.61
N GLU A 126 -16.17 5.00 5.63
CA GLU A 126 -16.51 3.62 5.25
C GLU A 126 -15.77 2.61 6.12
N LYS A 127 -16.50 1.91 7.00
CA LYS A 127 -15.93 1.00 8.00
C LYS A 127 -15.16 -0.20 7.45
N LYS A 128 -15.42 -0.60 6.19
CA LYS A 128 -14.74 -1.71 5.54
C LYS A 128 -13.42 -1.28 4.90
N ILE A 129 -13.19 0.02 4.71
CA ILE A 129 -11.94 0.49 4.14
C ILE A 129 -10.88 0.55 5.23
N CYS A 130 -9.80 -0.18 5.04
CA CYS A 130 -8.65 -0.11 5.94
C CYS A 130 -8.11 1.32 5.99
N HIS A 131 -7.86 1.84 7.19
CA HIS A 131 -7.12 3.09 7.36
C HIS A 131 -5.65 2.88 7.01
N TYR A 132 -5.41 2.56 5.74
CA TYR A 132 -4.12 2.23 5.16
C TYR A 132 -4.03 2.83 3.77
N LEU A 133 -2.94 3.52 3.47
CA LEU A 133 -2.65 4.03 2.13
C LEU A 133 -1.21 3.76 1.74
N ASP A 134 -1.01 3.09 0.61
CA ASP A 134 0.29 2.99 -0.03
C ASP A 134 0.50 4.19 -0.97
N LEU A 135 1.44 5.06 -0.58
CA LEU A 135 1.77 6.33 -1.22
C LEU A 135 3.23 6.36 -1.67
N PRO A 136 3.62 5.75 -2.79
CA PRO A 136 4.99 5.76 -3.27
C PRO A 136 5.46 7.16 -3.63
N ILE A 137 6.15 7.86 -2.71
CA ILE A 137 6.65 9.22 -2.93
C ILE A 137 7.93 9.24 -3.78
N GLN A 138 8.69 8.16 -3.77
CA GLN A 138 9.92 7.88 -4.50
C GLN A 138 11.15 8.66 -4.00
N HIS A 139 11.02 9.93 -3.63
CA HIS A 139 12.05 10.79 -3.03
C HIS A 139 11.39 11.96 -2.30
N CYS A 140 12.15 12.74 -1.52
CA CYS A 140 11.64 13.93 -0.86
C CYS A 140 12.27 15.24 -1.35
N ASN A 141 13.45 15.19 -1.97
CA ASN A 141 14.13 16.38 -2.47
C ASN A 141 13.52 16.87 -3.79
N ASP A 142 13.24 18.19 -3.89
CA ASP A 142 12.52 18.78 -5.02
C ASP A 142 13.25 18.64 -6.36
N ASP A 143 14.58 18.76 -6.37
CA ASP A 143 15.36 18.64 -7.60
C ASP A 143 15.36 17.19 -8.11
N ILE A 144 15.44 16.21 -7.21
CA ILE A 144 15.37 14.80 -7.56
C ILE A 144 13.96 14.41 -7.98
N LEU A 145 12.91 14.83 -7.27
CA LEU A 145 11.52 14.62 -7.67
C LEU A 145 11.25 15.18 -9.08
N LYS A 146 11.74 16.38 -9.37
CA LYS A 146 11.64 16.97 -10.71
C LYS A 146 12.38 16.16 -11.78
N ARG A 147 13.57 15.65 -11.47
CA ARG A 147 14.32 14.76 -12.38
C ARG A 147 13.62 13.41 -12.58
N MET A 148 12.94 12.91 -11.56
CA MET A 148 12.09 11.72 -11.63
C MET A 148 10.80 11.93 -12.44
N GLY A 149 10.49 13.18 -12.85
CA GLY A 149 9.24 13.51 -13.53
C GLY A 149 8.04 13.56 -12.58
N ARG A 150 8.29 13.68 -11.27
CA ARG A 150 7.23 13.86 -10.26
C ARG A 150 6.79 15.33 -10.23
N LYS A 151 5.51 15.54 -9.93
CA LYS A 151 4.92 16.88 -9.88
C LYS A 151 4.76 17.43 -8.45
N THR A 152 5.02 16.59 -7.47
CA THR A 152 5.00 16.94 -6.04
C THR A 152 6.31 17.57 -5.62
N THR A 153 6.23 18.51 -4.68
CA THR A 153 7.37 19.04 -3.92
C THR A 153 7.41 18.43 -2.52
N GLN A 154 8.52 18.60 -1.81
CA GLN A 154 8.60 18.19 -0.39
C GLN A 154 7.53 18.87 0.47
N ALA A 155 7.24 20.14 0.21
CA ALA A 155 6.20 20.88 0.92
C ALA A 155 4.81 20.25 0.69
N ASP A 156 4.48 19.90 -0.56
CA ASP A 156 3.22 19.20 -0.89
C ASP A 156 3.12 17.85 -0.19
N LEU A 157 4.22 17.09 -0.14
CA LEU A 157 4.26 15.79 0.56
C LEU A 157 4.00 15.95 2.05
N ARG A 158 4.67 16.92 2.71
CA ARG A 158 4.46 17.21 4.14
C ARG A 158 3.02 17.65 4.43
N GLU A 159 2.47 18.52 3.61
CA GLU A 159 1.09 18.97 3.74
C GLU A 159 0.11 17.81 3.61
N LYS A 160 0.28 16.97 2.57
CA LYS A 160 -0.58 15.82 2.30
C LYS A 160 -0.55 14.80 3.44
N ILE A 161 0.63 14.41 3.90
CA ILE A 161 0.81 13.47 5.02
C ILE A 161 0.17 14.04 6.30
N SER A 162 0.41 15.32 6.59
CA SER A 162 -0.16 15.98 7.76
C SER A 162 -1.68 16.04 7.71
N MET A 163 -2.24 16.32 6.54
CA MET A 163 -3.68 16.34 6.30
C MET A 163 -4.29 14.95 6.50
N LEU A 164 -3.69 13.89 5.93
CA LEU A 164 -4.16 12.52 6.08
C LEU A 164 -4.20 12.11 7.56
N ARG A 165 -3.16 12.36 8.32
CA ARG A 165 -3.10 12.04 9.76
C ARG A 165 -4.06 12.85 10.60
N LYS A 166 -4.32 14.11 10.23
CA LYS A 166 -5.32 14.94 10.90
C LYS A 166 -6.74 14.42 10.69
N GLU A 167 -7.06 14.02 9.46
CA GLU A 167 -8.41 13.55 9.10
C GLU A 167 -8.67 12.10 9.55
N ILE A 168 -7.64 11.26 9.53
CA ILE A 168 -7.69 9.83 9.89
C ILE A 168 -6.54 9.57 10.86
N PRO A 169 -6.72 9.79 12.17
CA PRO A 169 -5.61 9.77 13.15
C PRO A 169 -4.89 8.44 13.32
N ASP A 170 -5.53 7.33 12.97
CA ASP A 170 -5.00 5.97 13.03
C ASP A 170 -4.54 5.44 11.66
N ILE A 171 -4.41 6.31 10.65
CA ILE A 171 -4.00 5.89 9.31
C ILE A 171 -2.57 5.33 9.31
N ALA A 172 -2.41 4.17 8.72
CA ALA A 172 -1.11 3.60 8.40
C ALA A 172 -0.70 4.05 6.99
N LEU A 173 0.38 4.82 6.90
CA LEU A 173 0.95 5.28 5.63
C LEU A 173 2.13 4.41 5.25
N ARG A 174 1.99 3.71 4.13
CA ARG A 174 3.09 3.01 3.48
C ARG A 174 3.69 3.87 2.39
N THR A 175 5.00 3.85 2.24
CA THR A 175 5.68 4.53 1.15
C THR A 175 6.81 3.71 0.55
N THR A 176 7.27 4.16 -0.61
CA THR A 176 8.43 3.60 -1.30
C THR A 176 9.35 4.73 -1.72
N LEU A 177 10.65 4.52 -1.52
CA LEU A 177 11.72 5.42 -1.95
C LEU A 177 12.66 4.73 -2.94
N ILE A 178 13.26 5.51 -3.81
CA ILE A 178 14.36 5.11 -4.69
C ILE A 178 15.61 5.87 -4.23
N SER A 179 16.62 5.13 -3.82
CA SER A 179 17.90 5.67 -3.37
C SER A 179 18.94 5.63 -4.48
N GLY A 180 19.77 6.65 -4.56
CA GLY A 180 20.84 6.73 -5.55
C GLY A 180 20.35 7.02 -6.97
N PHE A 181 19.29 7.80 -7.12
CA PHE A 181 18.79 8.24 -8.41
C PHE A 181 19.85 9.10 -9.14
N PRO A 182 19.98 9.02 -10.50
CA PRO A 182 20.99 9.78 -11.23
C PRO A 182 20.97 11.28 -10.91
N GLY A 183 22.09 11.79 -10.43
CA GLY A 183 22.26 13.18 -10.01
C GLY A 183 21.95 13.47 -8.55
N GLU A 184 21.51 12.49 -7.76
CA GLU A 184 21.40 12.61 -6.31
C GLU A 184 22.78 12.86 -5.68
N THR A 185 22.84 13.70 -4.65
CA THR A 185 24.06 14.05 -3.90
C THR A 185 23.95 13.57 -2.45
N ASN A 186 25.06 13.62 -1.72
CA ASN A 186 25.02 13.30 -0.29
C ASN A 186 24.02 14.16 0.47
N GLU A 187 23.95 15.46 0.14
CA GLU A 187 23.02 16.40 0.79
C GLU A 187 21.55 16.01 0.50
N ASN A 188 21.24 15.54 -0.74
CA ASN A 188 19.89 15.08 -1.07
C ASN A 188 19.54 13.79 -0.31
N HIS A 189 20.53 12.88 -0.15
CA HIS A 189 20.37 11.68 0.64
C HIS A 189 20.14 11.99 2.13
N GLU A 190 20.99 12.83 2.75
CA GLU A 190 20.84 13.27 4.13
C GLU A 190 19.44 13.90 4.37
N GLU A 191 18.96 14.72 3.42
CA GLU A 191 17.61 15.28 3.47
C GLU A 191 16.54 14.19 3.46
N CYS A 192 16.74 13.11 2.69
CA CYS A 192 15.82 11.96 2.68
C CYS A 192 15.81 11.20 4.01
N VAL A 193 16.96 10.97 4.62
CA VAL A 193 17.08 10.35 5.95
C VAL A 193 16.33 11.17 6.99
N ASP A 194 16.56 12.50 7.02
CA ASP A 194 15.84 13.41 7.91
C ASP A 194 14.33 13.44 7.64
N PHE A 195 13.93 13.39 6.38
CA PHE A 195 12.53 13.37 6.01
C PHE A 195 11.83 12.11 6.53
N VAL A 196 12.43 10.94 6.36
CA VAL A 196 11.90 9.65 6.86
C VAL A 196 11.76 9.69 8.38
N ALA A 197 12.81 10.11 9.10
CA ALA A 197 12.79 10.24 10.55
C ALA A 197 11.66 11.15 11.06
N ASN A 198 11.38 12.24 10.33
CA ASN A 198 10.36 13.22 10.72
C ASN A 198 8.94 12.85 10.28
N MET A 199 8.80 12.22 9.11
CA MET A 199 7.47 11.84 8.59
C MET A 199 6.92 10.58 9.25
N LYS A 200 7.77 9.71 9.79
CA LYS A 200 7.37 8.55 10.59
C LYS A 200 6.33 7.69 9.88
N PHE A 201 6.66 7.22 8.68
CA PHE A 201 5.81 6.27 7.97
C PHE A 201 5.65 4.98 8.77
N GLU A 202 4.48 4.38 8.71
CA GLU A 202 4.18 3.12 9.38
C GLU A 202 4.76 1.92 8.62
N ARG A 203 4.97 2.06 7.31
CA ARG A 203 5.65 1.08 6.45
C ARG A 203 6.45 1.81 5.37
N LEU A 204 7.67 1.40 5.15
CA LEU A 204 8.53 2.00 4.14
C LEU A 204 9.42 0.94 3.49
N GLY A 205 9.54 1.00 2.17
CA GLY A 205 10.53 0.23 1.43
C GLY A 205 11.45 1.14 0.64
N VAL A 206 12.74 0.83 0.63
CA VAL A 206 13.75 1.56 -0.14
C VAL A 206 14.37 0.64 -1.17
N PHE A 207 14.46 1.09 -2.40
CA PHE A 207 15.09 0.35 -3.48
C PHE A 207 16.27 1.16 -4.04
N PRO A 208 17.48 0.57 -4.14
CA PRO A 208 18.55 1.16 -4.92
C PRO A 208 18.07 1.40 -6.34
N TYR A 209 18.36 2.57 -6.90
CA TYR A 209 18.01 2.83 -8.30
C TYR A 209 18.63 1.79 -9.24
N SER A 210 17.77 1.12 -9.99
CA SER A 210 18.14 0.21 -11.06
C SER A 210 17.84 0.85 -12.41
N SER A 211 18.85 0.90 -13.28
CA SER A 211 18.69 1.45 -14.63
C SER A 211 17.90 0.49 -15.49
N GLU A 212 16.76 0.94 -15.99
CA GLU A 212 15.88 0.16 -16.88
C GLU A 212 16.02 0.65 -18.32
N GLU A 213 16.40 -0.26 -19.23
CA GLU A 213 16.58 0.05 -20.63
C GLU A 213 15.34 0.71 -21.25
N GLY A 214 15.57 1.78 -22.00
CA GLY A 214 14.50 2.52 -22.67
C GLY A 214 13.77 3.54 -21.78
N THR A 215 14.18 3.73 -20.52
CA THR A 215 13.68 4.83 -19.69
C THR A 215 14.57 6.08 -19.85
N PRO A 216 14.01 7.30 -19.70
CA PRO A 216 14.83 8.51 -19.72
C PRO A 216 15.93 8.52 -18.67
N ALA A 217 15.67 8.01 -17.46
CA ALA A 217 16.65 8.02 -16.37
C ALA A 217 17.87 7.13 -16.64
N ALA A 218 17.74 6.11 -17.49
CA ALA A 218 18.87 5.28 -17.90
C ALA A 218 19.93 6.07 -18.68
N GLU A 219 19.50 7.12 -19.40
CA GLU A 219 20.36 7.98 -20.21
C GLU A 219 20.85 9.24 -19.48
N TYR A 220 20.46 9.39 -18.20
CA TYR A 220 20.88 10.55 -17.42
C TYR A 220 22.37 10.48 -17.07
N ASP A 221 23.00 11.63 -17.04
CA ASP A 221 24.34 11.83 -16.48
C ASP A 221 24.37 11.60 -14.96
N ARG A 222 25.56 11.53 -14.40
CA ARG A 222 25.78 11.37 -12.94
C ARG A 222 25.11 10.12 -12.35
N GLN A 223 25.22 9.00 -13.09
CA GLN A 223 24.89 7.68 -12.54
C GLN A 223 25.79 7.38 -11.34
N LEU A 224 25.21 6.92 -10.24
CA LEU A 224 25.95 6.57 -9.05
C LEU A 224 26.40 5.10 -9.08
N PRO A 225 27.55 4.76 -8.44
CA PRO A 225 27.95 3.38 -8.25
C PRO A 225 26.92 2.58 -7.43
N ASP A 226 26.67 1.32 -7.78
CA ASP A 226 25.71 0.47 -7.09
C ASP A 226 25.97 0.33 -5.60
N LYS A 227 27.25 0.35 -5.20
CA LYS A 227 27.66 0.35 -3.81
C LYS A 227 27.08 1.55 -3.03
N ILE A 228 27.16 2.74 -3.59
CA ILE A 228 26.62 3.97 -2.96
C ILE A 228 25.10 3.90 -2.85
N LYS A 229 24.44 3.47 -3.92
CA LYS A 229 22.97 3.31 -3.92
C LYS A 229 22.50 2.36 -2.82
N GLN A 230 23.23 1.24 -2.63
CA GLN A 230 22.92 0.25 -1.60
C GLN A 230 23.19 0.80 -0.20
N GLU A 231 24.36 1.41 0.03
CA GLU A 231 24.72 2.01 1.32
C GLU A 231 23.67 3.05 1.76
N TRP A 232 23.20 3.89 0.83
CA TRP A 232 22.17 4.88 1.10
C TRP A 232 20.78 4.25 1.35
N ALA A 233 20.44 3.19 0.59
CA ALA A 233 19.21 2.45 0.84
C ALA A 233 19.21 1.82 2.25
N ASP A 234 20.32 1.22 2.65
CA ASP A 234 20.50 0.58 3.96
C ASP A 234 20.40 1.62 5.10
N GLU A 235 20.96 2.83 4.92
CA GLU A 235 20.88 3.91 5.90
C GLU A 235 19.45 4.42 6.10
N ILE A 236 18.70 4.62 5.01
CA ILE A 236 17.29 5.01 5.08
C ILE A 236 16.46 3.90 5.75
N MET A 237 16.70 2.62 5.40
CA MET A 237 16.03 1.48 6.03
C MET A 237 16.35 1.36 7.53
N GLN A 238 17.59 1.66 7.93
CA GLN A 238 17.95 1.68 9.36
C GLN A 238 17.22 2.80 10.11
N THR A 239 17.04 3.95 9.47
CA THR A 239 16.30 5.07 10.05
C THR A 239 14.81 4.71 10.20
N GLU A 240 14.22 4.11 9.18
CA GLU A 240 12.84 3.62 9.21
C GLU A 240 12.65 2.56 10.29
N GLN A 241 13.57 1.60 10.40
CA GLN A 241 13.53 0.55 11.42
C GLN A 241 13.41 1.13 12.84
N ASN A 242 14.18 2.17 13.15
CA ASN A 242 14.08 2.84 14.44
C ASN A 242 12.71 3.50 14.66
N VAL A 243 12.13 4.05 13.59
CA VAL A 243 10.80 4.68 13.63
C VAL A 243 9.71 3.64 13.88
N ILE A 244 9.68 2.57 13.08
CA ILE A 244 8.61 1.57 13.17
C ILE A 244 8.68 0.76 14.47
N PHE A 245 9.88 0.45 14.97
CA PHE A 245 10.02 -0.26 16.24
C PHE A 245 9.42 0.56 17.39
N ALA A 246 9.71 1.87 17.44
CA ALA A 246 9.09 2.76 18.44
C ALA A 246 7.57 2.85 18.27
N GLN A 247 7.06 2.93 17.06
CA GLN A 247 5.62 2.95 16.80
C GLN A 247 4.92 1.63 17.15
N ASN A 248 5.57 0.49 16.94
CA ASN A 248 5.03 -0.81 17.30
C ASN A 248 4.95 -0.96 18.83
N GLU A 249 5.91 -0.43 19.58
CA GLU A 249 5.84 -0.37 21.04
C GLU A 249 4.65 0.47 21.54
N GLU A 250 4.30 1.55 20.82
CA GLU A 250 3.11 2.36 21.13
C GLU A 250 1.78 1.63 20.85
N MET A 251 1.83 0.49 20.13
CA MET A 251 0.63 -0.35 19.91
C MET A 251 0.32 -1.27 21.09
N ILE A 252 1.24 -1.49 22.01
CA ILE A 252 1.04 -2.34 23.19
C ILE A 252 -0.14 -1.81 24.01
N GLY A 253 -1.06 -2.70 24.37
CA GLY A 253 -2.30 -2.38 25.07
C GLY A 253 -3.46 -1.98 24.16
N ARG A 254 -3.27 -1.89 22.85
CA ARG A 254 -4.37 -1.61 21.90
C ARG A 254 -5.06 -2.89 21.47
N LYS A 255 -6.38 -2.78 21.30
CA LYS A 255 -7.22 -3.82 20.68
C LYS A 255 -7.23 -3.60 19.18
N LEU A 256 -6.85 -4.60 18.40
CA LEU A 256 -6.83 -4.56 16.94
C LEU A 256 -7.67 -5.70 16.37
N SER A 257 -8.39 -5.43 15.28
CA SER A 257 -8.96 -6.49 14.45
C SER A 257 -7.86 -7.12 13.63
N VAL A 258 -7.78 -8.45 13.66
CA VAL A 258 -6.75 -9.25 12.96
C VAL A 258 -7.43 -10.23 12.03
N ILE A 259 -7.06 -10.23 10.74
CA ILE A 259 -7.40 -11.30 9.82
C ILE A 259 -6.36 -12.41 9.94
N VAL A 260 -6.81 -13.63 10.22
CA VAL A 260 -5.94 -14.79 10.44
C VAL A 260 -5.43 -15.31 9.11
N ASP A 261 -4.13 -15.31 8.90
CA ASP A 261 -3.49 -15.84 7.69
C ASP A 261 -3.19 -17.33 7.81
N GLY A 262 -2.86 -17.82 9.02
CA GLY A 262 -2.57 -19.24 9.21
C GLY A 262 -2.13 -19.60 10.62
N TYR A 263 -1.74 -20.86 10.80
CA TYR A 263 -1.16 -21.41 12.01
C TYR A 263 0.26 -21.91 11.75
N LEU A 264 1.18 -21.62 12.65
CA LEU A 264 2.58 -22.07 12.63
C LEU A 264 2.73 -23.23 13.64
N PRO A 265 2.71 -24.50 13.21
CA PRO A 265 2.69 -25.65 14.13
C PRO A 265 3.95 -25.80 14.96
N GLU A 266 5.10 -25.37 14.41
CA GLU A 266 6.41 -25.46 15.11
C GLU A 266 6.48 -24.53 16.31
N ASP A 267 5.85 -23.35 16.22
CA ASP A 267 5.84 -22.33 17.26
C ASP A 267 4.56 -22.39 18.13
N GLY A 268 3.52 -23.07 17.66
CA GLY A 268 2.25 -23.17 18.37
C GLY A 268 1.38 -21.90 18.31
N VAL A 269 1.67 -21.00 17.35
CA VAL A 269 1.02 -19.69 17.26
C VAL A 269 0.26 -19.51 15.95
N TYR A 270 -0.76 -18.67 15.98
CA TYR A 270 -1.41 -18.13 14.78
C TYR A 270 -0.66 -16.91 14.30
N VAL A 271 -0.66 -16.72 12.97
CA VAL A 271 -0.17 -15.51 12.31
C VAL A 271 -1.34 -14.83 11.60
N GLY A 272 -1.41 -13.52 11.72
CA GLY A 272 -2.42 -12.72 11.05
C GLY A 272 -1.92 -11.31 10.77
N ARG A 273 -2.78 -10.51 10.18
CA ARG A 273 -2.49 -9.11 9.82
C ARG A 273 -3.54 -8.18 10.39
N THR A 274 -3.11 -6.96 10.68
CA THR A 274 -4.00 -5.87 11.05
C THR A 274 -4.38 -5.04 9.82
N TYR A 275 -5.25 -4.05 10.00
CA TYR A 275 -5.54 -3.08 8.95
C TYR A 275 -4.28 -2.33 8.47
N ARG A 276 -3.22 -2.29 9.31
CA ARG A 276 -1.95 -1.61 9.03
C ARG A 276 -1.03 -2.36 8.09
N ASP A 277 -1.37 -3.62 7.74
CA ASP A 277 -0.44 -4.55 7.10
C ASP A 277 -1.03 -5.15 5.83
N ALA A 278 -0.41 -4.88 4.68
CA ALA A 278 -0.74 -5.53 3.43
C ALA A 278 -0.13 -6.94 3.36
N PRO A 279 -0.80 -7.91 2.72
CA PRO A 279 -0.31 -9.29 2.66
C PRO A 279 1.07 -9.38 1.98
N GLU A 280 1.93 -10.21 2.53
CA GLU A 280 3.25 -10.60 2.01
C GLU A 280 4.32 -9.49 1.96
N ILE A 281 3.98 -8.24 2.30
CA ILE A 281 4.90 -7.10 2.18
C ILE A 281 5.11 -6.29 3.45
N ASP A 282 4.19 -6.37 4.40
CA ASP A 282 4.26 -5.64 5.67
C ASP A 282 4.43 -6.63 6.86
N GLY A 283 4.31 -6.13 8.09
CA GLY A 283 4.46 -6.93 9.31
C GLY A 283 3.29 -7.86 9.58
N CYS A 284 3.45 -8.71 10.57
CA CYS A 284 2.47 -9.67 11.06
C CYS A 284 2.12 -9.42 12.52
N LEU A 285 1.04 -10.06 12.98
CA LEU A 285 0.71 -10.17 14.38
C LEU A 285 0.60 -11.65 14.75
N PHE A 286 1.37 -12.08 15.77
CA PHE A 286 1.40 -13.45 16.26
C PHE A 286 0.61 -13.55 17.55
N PHE A 287 -0.17 -14.62 17.72
CA PHE A 287 -0.99 -14.84 18.93
C PHE A 287 -1.27 -16.32 19.16
N GLU A 288 -1.51 -16.70 20.41
CA GLU A 288 -1.97 -18.04 20.78
C GLU A 288 -3.51 -18.09 20.83
N ALA A 289 -4.07 -19.26 20.59
CA ALA A 289 -5.49 -19.52 20.76
C ALA A 289 -5.73 -20.87 21.43
N PRO A 290 -6.72 -21.00 22.33
CA PRO A 290 -7.09 -22.26 22.97
C PRO A 290 -7.95 -23.17 22.08
N TYR A 291 -8.31 -22.74 20.89
CA TYR A 291 -9.14 -23.45 19.91
C TYR A 291 -8.63 -23.23 18.48
N GLU A 292 -9.07 -24.07 17.57
CA GLU A 292 -8.72 -23.97 16.15
C GLU A 292 -9.44 -22.79 15.47
N ILE A 293 -8.67 -21.98 14.71
CA ILE A 293 -9.17 -20.83 13.99
C ILE A 293 -8.91 -21.03 12.50
N ILE A 294 -9.94 -20.84 11.69
CA ILE A 294 -9.85 -20.95 10.23
C ILE A 294 -9.23 -19.68 9.65
N SER A 295 -8.31 -19.83 8.69
CA SER A 295 -7.75 -18.70 7.95
C SER A 295 -8.84 -17.84 7.29
N GLY A 296 -8.67 -16.52 7.34
CA GLY A 296 -9.67 -15.54 6.90
C GLY A 296 -10.69 -15.15 8.00
N THR A 297 -10.63 -15.77 9.18
CA THR A 297 -11.39 -15.28 10.34
C THR A 297 -10.84 -13.92 10.76
N ILE A 298 -11.74 -12.98 11.06
CA ILE A 298 -11.37 -11.68 11.64
C ILE A 298 -11.81 -11.67 13.09
N LEU A 299 -10.89 -11.41 14.00
CA LEU A 299 -11.14 -11.42 15.43
C LEU A 299 -10.34 -10.31 16.15
N PRO A 300 -10.82 -9.86 17.32
CA PRO A 300 -10.12 -8.86 18.12
C PRO A 300 -8.96 -9.50 18.90
N VAL A 301 -7.80 -8.87 18.82
CA VAL A 301 -6.57 -9.25 19.55
C VAL A 301 -6.09 -8.05 20.35
N LEU A 302 -5.71 -8.28 21.61
CA LEU A 302 -4.99 -7.30 22.43
C LEU A 302 -3.50 -7.43 22.13
N VAL A 303 -2.87 -6.35 21.71
CA VAL A 303 -1.41 -6.31 21.53
C VAL A 303 -0.75 -6.32 22.90
N THR A 304 0.09 -7.30 23.16
CA THR A 304 0.80 -7.49 24.44
C THR A 304 2.28 -7.20 24.37
N ASP A 305 2.88 -7.30 23.17
CA ASP A 305 4.29 -7.05 22.93
C ASP A 305 4.57 -6.65 21.47
N ALA A 306 5.77 -6.19 21.19
CA ALA A 306 6.26 -5.86 19.85
C ALA A 306 7.65 -6.47 19.64
N SER A 307 7.88 -7.05 18.47
CA SER A 307 9.14 -7.68 18.09
C SER A 307 9.58 -7.18 16.71
N GLY A 308 10.30 -6.06 16.69
CA GLY A 308 10.74 -5.44 15.45
C GLY A 308 9.56 -4.96 14.60
N TYR A 309 9.42 -5.49 13.40
CA TYR A 309 8.33 -5.16 12.49
C TYR A 309 6.99 -5.80 12.86
N ASP A 310 7.00 -6.80 13.73
CA ASP A 310 5.84 -7.62 14.07
C ASP A 310 5.28 -7.27 15.45
N LEU A 311 4.01 -7.62 15.64
CA LEU A 311 3.29 -7.49 16.90
C LEU A 311 3.02 -8.87 17.49
N ILE A 312 2.91 -8.91 18.82
CA ILE A 312 2.50 -10.10 19.56
C ILE A 312 1.25 -9.74 20.35
N GLY A 313 0.30 -10.66 20.44
CA GLY A 313 -0.96 -10.40 21.12
C GLY A 313 -1.62 -11.65 21.70
N GLU A 314 -2.76 -11.41 22.32
CA GLU A 314 -3.63 -12.45 22.84
C GLU A 314 -5.09 -12.21 22.41
N ILE A 315 -5.83 -13.29 22.18
CA ILE A 315 -7.25 -13.20 21.85
C ILE A 315 -8.00 -12.64 23.04
N LEU A 316 -8.87 -11.67 22.78
CA LEU A 316 -9.82 -11.21 23.80
C LEU A 316 -10.92 -12.26 23.97
N PRO A 317 -11.31 -12.57 25.20
CA PRO A 317 -12.50 -13.38 25.44
C PRO A 317 -13.69 -12.77 24.70
N GLU A 318 -14.56 -13.62 24.14
CA GLU A 318 -15.85 -13.15 23.66
C GLU A 318 -16.54 -12.46 24.83
N GLU A 319 -16.94 -11.22 24.68
CA GLU A 319 -17.77 -10.54 25.66
C GLU A 319 -19.11 -11.29 25.63
N ASP A 320 -19.45 -11.99 26.74
CA ASP A 320 -20.76 -12.57 26.91
C ASP A 320 -21.81 -11.46 26.84
N ASP A 321 -22.62 -11.45 25.75
CA ASP A 321 -23.75 -10.54 25.57
C ASP A 321 -24.85 -10.72 26.60
#